data_42ccae8bbf698dc4dee7547ffb22f632
#
_entry.id   42ccae8bbf698dc4dee7547ffb22f632
#
_cell.length_a   1.000
_cell.length_b   1.000
_cell.length_c   1.000
_cell.angle_alpha   90.00
_cell.angle_beta   90.00
_cell.angle_gamma   90.00
#
_symmetry.space_group_name_H-M   'P 1'
#
loop_
_entity.id
_entity.type
_entity.pdbx_description
1 polymer ?
#
loop_
_entity_poly.entity_id
_entity_poly.type
_entity_poly.pdbx_seq_one_letter_code
_entity_poly.pdbx_strand_id
1 'polypeptide(L)'
;DTPEDIIEKIMSDLLGEFDLILSRFIAIEEFGNRKIVINDISKLDTQIASMIFPQELFHIFGGEKIEGVFERINNKVDKLRSEVAVLKQEMGALKGIMQATIVQSQTDINEFLKTAGINYELVIKTEDESNSRTILKQCFTEEKTDVTKIRQHLSWGEKNAFSLILFMYYANLQDSDLIILDDPISSFDTNKKYAILQRMFKNVGNKNVTFAGKTVLLLTHDFEPITDFIVVGKLDESKAVASFICNVEGKVIEKDINPEDDVKLILRECKEISTDENVNVVSRIAFLRKLCELNECRDAWGNAYEILSCLVHARPIKRKIASDVYEDMLPEEINEGLNKIKEFIPDFNYEELLENTYTIDHIKELYNSELNAYLKIQLFRALKDIVDDKQLRLRPMDSAWYKFIDETYHIENDYLHYLDVMKFNIVPDYIMKKVDGIMSEL
;
A
#
# COMPACT_ATOMS: atom_id res chain seq x y z
N ASP A 1 -69.38 30.59 -0.59
CA ASP A 1 -68.79 29.31 -0.26
C ASP A 1 -69.75 28.55 0.67
N THR A 2 -70.09 27.34 0.33
CA THR A 2 -70.88 26.49 1.20
C THR A 2 -70.05 26.05 2.41
N PRO A 3 -70.60 25.67 3.54
CA PRO A 3 -69.83 25.12 4.68
C PRO A 3 -68.95 23.94 4.28
N GLU A 4 -69.36 23.14 3.30
CA GLU A 4 -68.62 22.02 2.71
C GLU A 4 -67.37 22.49 1.95
N ASP A 5 -67.46 23.55 1.14
CA ASP A 5 -66.35 24.14 0.43
C ASP A 5 -65.27 24.68 1.42
N ILE A 6 -65.73 25.24 2.54
CA ILE A 6 -64.83 25.78 3.57
C ILE A 6 -64.08 24.63 4.26
N ILE A 7 -64.75 23.53 4.55
CA ILE A 7 -64.19 22.32 5.22
C ILE A 7 -63.18 21.66 4.25
N GLU A 8 -63.51 21.48 2.97
CA GLU A 8 -62.61 20.92 1.97
C GLU A 8 -61.35 21.76 1.82
N LYS A 9 -61.50 23.11 1.80
CA LYS A 9 -60.39 24.02 1.73
C LYS A 9 -59.46 23.90 2.95
N ILE A 10 -60.01 23.89 4.17
CA ILE A 10 -59.26 23.75 5.40
C ILE A 10 -58.53 22.38 5.43
N MET A 11 -59.21 21.32 5.01
CA MET A 11 -58.60 19.96 4.94
C MET A 11 -57.45 19.94 3.91
N SER A 12 -57.63 20.55 2.76
CA SER A 12 -56.58 20.65 1.72
C SER A 12 -55.36 21.43 2.21
N ASP A 13 -55.58 22.56 2.89
CA ASP A 13 -54.51 23.39 3.44
C ASP A 13 -53.74 22.63 4.55
N LEU A 14 -54.44 21.94 5.45
CA LEU A 14 -53.87 21.12 6.50
C LEU A 14 -53.02 19.94 5.93
N LEU A 15 -53.50 19.27 4.89
CA LEU A 15 -52.76 18.21 4.23
C LEU A 15 -51.51 18.75 3.56
N GLY A 16 -51.56 19.90 2.91
CA GLY A 16 -50.42 20.58 2.31
C GLY A 16 -49.33 20.95 3.34
N GLU A 17 -49.78 21.45 4.51
CA GLU A 17 -48.86 21.77 5.60
C GLU A 17 -48.21 20.50 6.20
N PHE A 18 -48.96 19.40 6.30
CA PHE A 18 -48.45 18.10 6.77
C PHE A 18 -47.41 17.52 5.81
N ASP A 19 -47.69 17.58 4.51
CA ASP A 19 -46.76 17.15 3.47
C ASP A 19 -45.45 17.97 3.51
N LEU A 20 -45.56 19.26 3.82
CA LEU A 20 -44.40 20.13 3.98
C LEU A 20 -43.52 19.70 5.16
N ILE A 21 -44.12 19.36 6.28
CA ILE A 21 -43.39 18.86 7.45
C ILE A 21 -42.73 17.51 7.17
N LEU A 22 -43.46 16.60 6.52
CA LEU A 22 -42.93 15.28 6.14
C LEU A 22 -41.73 15.43 5.20
N SER A 23 -41.81 16.36 4.25
CA SER A 23 -40.69 16.63 3.33
C SER A 23 -39.41 17.08 4.05
N ARG A 24 -39.53 17.81 5.19
CA ARG A 24 -38.38 18.21 6.02
C ARG A 24 -37.72 17.02 6.72
N PHE A 25 -38.50 16.11 7.28
CA PHE A 25 -37.97 14.88 7.87
C PHE A 25 -37.28 14.00 6.83
N ILE A 26 -37.88 13.86 5.65
CA ILE A 26 -37.25 13.11 4.55
C ILE A 26 -35.90 13.77 4.15
N ALA A 27 -35.87 15.11 4.04
CA ALA A 27 -34.63 15.82 3.70
C ALA A 27 -33.53 15.62 4.75
N ILE A 28 -33.88 15.56 6.05
CA ILE A 28 -32.94 15.29 7.14
C ILE A 28 -32.43 13.85 7.06
N GLU A 29 -33.31 12.88 6.83
CA GLU A 29 -32.95 11.47 6.70
C GLU A 29 -32.05 11.22 5.47
N GLU A 30 -32.40 11.75 4.32
CA GLU A 30 -31.59 11.65 3.11
C GLU A 30 -30.22 12.29 3.28
N PHE A 31 -30.14 13.45 3.95
CA PHE A 31 -28.88 14.10 4.25
C PHE A 31 -28.00 13.26 5.20
N GLY A 32 -28.61 12.69 6.24
CA GLY A 32 -27.91 11.84 7.23
C GLY A 32 -27.34 10.55 6.63
N ASN A 33 -28.02 10.00 5.63
CA ASN A 33 -27.61 8.74 4.97
C ASN A 33 -26.66 8.96 3.80
N ARG A 34 -26.40 10.20 3.40
CA ARG A 34 -25.61 10.54 2.23
C ARG A 34 -24.13 10.64 2.56
N LYS A 35 -23.26 10.01 1.73
CA LYS A 35 -21.82 10.30 1.73
C LYS A 35 -21.61 11.66 1.05
N ILE A 36 -21.23 12.67 1.82
CA ILE A 36 -20.90 13.99 1.30
C ILE A 36 -19.57 13.93 0.56
N VAL A 37 -19.58 14.24 -0.73
CA VAL A 37 -18.38 14.36 -1.57
C VAL A 37 -18.05 15.85 -1.72
N ILE A 38 -16.76 16.19 -1.77
CA ILE A 38 -16.28 17.58 -1.88
C ILE A 38 -17.00 18.40 -2.98
N ASN A 39 -17.37 17.75 -4.09
CA ASN A 39 -18.07 18.39 -5.19
C ASN A 39 -19.52 18.78 -4.91
N ASP A 40 -20.11 18.25 -3.86
CA ASP A 40 -21.50 18.55 -3.49
C ASP A 40 -21.61 19.74 -2.53
N ILE A 41 -20.49 20.30 -2.07
CA ILE A 41 -20.45 21.39 -1.08
C ILE A 41 -21.19 22.64 -1.56
N SER A 42 -21.18 22.93 -2.87
CA SER A 42 -21.93 24.04 -3.43
C SER A 42 -23.45 23.87 -3.28
N LYS A 43 -23.95 22.63 -3.19
CA LYS A 43 -25.36 22.28 -3.05
C LYS A 43 -25.83 22.17 -1.60
N LEU A 44 -24.88 22.18 -0.64
CA LEU A 44 -25.20 21.97 0.78
C LEU A 44 -26.13 23.05 1.34
N ASP A 45 -25.98 24.32 0.93
CA ASP A 45 -26.86 25.39 1.42
C ASP A 45 -28.31 25.14 1.08
N THR A 46 -28.60 24.73 -0.17
CA THR A 46 -29.94 24.42 -0.63
C THR A 46 -30.51 23.21 0.10
N GLN A 47 -29.68 22.19 0.32
CA GLN A 47 -30.07 20.98 1.05
C GLN A 47 -30.36 21.28 2.54
N ILE A 48 -29.48 22.05 3.20
CA ILE A 48 -29.67 22.47 4.59
C ILE A 48 -30.91 23.36 4.71
N ALA A 49 -31.13 24.28 3.80
CA ALA A 49 -32.34 25.10 3.80
C ALA A 49 -33.63 24.29 3.67
N SER A 50 -33.57 23.14 2.95
CA SER A 50 -34.72 22.23 2.85
C SER A 50 -35.03 21.46 4.11
N MET A 51 -34.17 21.46 5.14
CA MET A 51 -34.35 20.78 6.43
C MET A 51 -34.96 21.69 7.50
N ILE A 52 -35.03 23.00 7.28
CA ILE A 52 -35.55 23.98 8.25
C ILE A 52 -37.08 23.89 8.30
N PHE A 53 -37.63 23.77 9.48
CA PHE A 53 -39.08 23.82 9.73
C PHE A 53 -39.50 25.28 9.84
N PRO A 54 -40.42 25.76 8.98
CA PRO A 54 -40.95 27.12 9.07
C PRO A 54 -41.71 27.31 10.37
N GLN A 55 -41.54 28.47 11.03
CA GLN A 55 -42.18 28.73 12.30
C GLN A 55 -43.72 28.78 12.18
N GLU A 56 -44.21 29.14 10.99
CA GLU A 56 -45.64 29.19 10.67
C GLU A 56 -46.33 27.82 10.81
N LEU A 57 -45.55 26.73 10.73
CA LEU A 57 -46.09 25.37 10.85
C LEU A 57 -46.15 24.85 12.29
N PHE A 58 -45.58 25.56 13.29
CA PHE A 58 -45.49 25.06 14.66
C PHE A 58 -46.85 24.97 15.33
N HIS A 59 -47.78 25.83 14.96
CA HIS A 59 -49.14 25.86 15.52
C HIS A 59 -49.99 24.63 15.14
N ILE A 60 -49.67 23.92 14.07
CA ILE A 60 -50.44 22.78 13.56
C ILE A 60 -50.53 21.67 14.59
N PHE A 61 -49.47 21.45 15.36
CA PHE A 61 -49.38 20.36 16.35
C PHE A 61 -49.80 20.77 17.74
N GLY A 62 -50.19 22.01 18.01
CA GLY A 62 -50.92 22.50 19.19
C GLY A 62 -50.32 22.14 20.55
N GLY A 63 -48.98 22.18 20.71
CA GLY A 63 -48.42 21.92 22.01
C GLY A 63 -46.96 22.35 22.16
N GLU A 64 -46.66 23.07 23.25
CA GLU A 64 -45.32 23.57 23.63
C GLU A 64 -44.20 22.51 23.51
N LYS A 65 -44.51 21.22 23.76
CA LYS A 65 -43.53 20.15 23.65
C LYS A 65 -43.08 19.87 22.20
N ILE A 66 -43.99 19.99 21.24
CA ILE A 66 -43.70 19.72 19.82
C ILE A 66 -43.03 20.93 19.24
N GLU A 67 -43.45 22.13 19.56
CA GLU A 67 -42.79 23.39 19.18
C GLU A 67 -41.33 23.38 19.64
N GLY A 68 -41.06 22.98 20.89
CA GLY A 68 -39.70 22.85 21.40
C GLY A 68 -38.88 21.72 20.76
N VAL A 69 -39.49 20.75 20.07
CA VAL A 69 -38.76 19.78 19.23
C VAL A 69 -38.31 20.41 17.92
N PHE A 70 -39.21 21.10 17.24
CA PHE A 70 -38.90 21.80 15.99
C PHE A 70 -37.84 22.89 16.18
N GLU A 71 -37.96 23.68 17.27
CA GLU A 71 -36.92 24.64 17.63
C GLU A 71 -35.55 24.00 17.84
N ARG A 72 -35.48 22.86 18.51
CA ARG A 72 -34.20 22.13 18.72
C ARG A 72 -33.65 21.58 17.44
N ILE A 73 -34.50 21.13 16.50
CA ILE A 73 -34.08 20.68 15.19
C ILE A 73 -33.53 21.86 14.40
N ASN A 74 -34.27 22.96 14.30
CA ASN A 74 -33.85 24.17 13.60
C ASN A 74 -32.52 24.71 14.15
N ASN A 75 -32.37 24.78 15.48
CA ASN A 75 -31.11 25.21 16.10
C ASN A 75 -29.91 24.30 15.72
N LYS A 76 -30.14 22.98 15.57
CA LYS A 76 -29.09 22.06 15.09
C LYS A 76 -28.80 22.27 13.59
N VAL A 77 -29.82 22.50 12.79
CA VAL A 77 -29.70 22.81 11.34
C VAL A 77 -28.98 24.14 11.13
N ASP A 78 -29.28 25.17 11.93
CA ASP A 78 -28.58 26.46 11.88
C ASP A 78 -27.12 26.33 12.32
N LYS A 79 -26.84 25.49 13.32
CA LYS A 79 -25.46 25.17 13.69
C LYS A 79 -24.73 24.49 12.54
N LEU A 80 -25.35 23.47 11.91
CA LEU A 80 -24.81 22.78 10.74
C LEU A 80 -24.57 23.77 9.59
N ARG A 81 -25.49 24.70 9.34
CA ARG A 81 -25.35 25.75 8.34
C ARG A 81 -24.15 26.65 8.62
N SER A 82 -23.94 27.02 9.87
CA SER A 82 -22.78 27.81 10.30
C SER A 82 -21.46 27.06 10.09
N GLU A 83 -21.43 25.77 10.45
CA GLU A 83 -20.26 24.92 10.26
C GLU A 83 -19.94 24.72 8.76
N VAL A 84 -20.96 24.54 7.92
CA VAL A 84 -20.80 24.45 6.46
C VAL A 84 -20.33 25.79 5.87
N ALA A 85 -20.78 26.92 6.38
CA ALA A 85 -20.30 28.24 5.95
C ALA A 85 -18.79 28.42 6.26
N VAL A 86 -18.36 28.03 7.46
CA VAL A 86 -16.94 28.03 7.84
C VAL A 86 -16.14 27.10 6.94
N LEU A 87 -16.60 25.86 6.72
CA LEU A 87 -15.96 24.91 5.82
C LEU A 87 -15.81 25.46 4.40
N LYS A 88 -16.85 26.10 3.87
CA LYS A 88 -16.79 26.76 2.55
C LYS A 88 -15.77 27.88 2.49
N GLN A 89 -15.70 28.68 3.55
CA GLN A 89 -14.73 29.77 3.65
C GLN A 89 -13.31 29.24 3.69
N GLU A 90 -13.04 28.21 4.51
CA GLU A 90 -11.72 27.56 4.61
C GLU A 90 -11.32 26.91 3.28
N MET A 91 -12.25 26.21 2.63
CA MET A 91 -12.02 25.63 1.30
C MET A 91 -11.76 26.71 0.24
N GLY A 92 -12.48 27.83 0.29
CA GLY A 92 -12.27 28.96 -0.61
C GLY A 92 -10.88 29.57 -0.42
N ALA A 93 -10.47 29.78 0.84
CA ALA A 93 -9.14 30.27 1.18
C ALA A 93 -8.04 29.30 0.71
N LEU A 94 -8.20 28.01 0.98
CA LEU A 94 -7.27 26.96 0.54
C LEU A 94 -7.17 26.93 -0.99
N LYS A 95 -8.28 27.01 -1.69
CA LYS A 95 -8.32 27.06 -3.15
C LYS A 95 -7.61 28.31 -3.69
N GLY A 96 -7.78 29.46 -3.04
CA GLY A 96 -7.06 30.69 -3.39
C GLY A 96 -5.55 30.58 -3.21
N ILE A 97 -5.10 30.02 -2.09
CA ILE A 97 -3.68 29.75 -1.82
C ILE A 97 -3.13 28.76 -2.86
N MET A 98 -3.84 27.68 -3.13
CA MET A 98 -3.44 26.71 -4.16
C MET A 98 -3.31 27.35 -5.54
N GLN A 99 -4.27 28.19 -5.93
CA GLN A 99 -4.22 28.89 -7.22
C GLN A 99 -3.03 29.85 -7.31
N ALA A 100 -2.83 30.67 -6.29
CA ALA A 100 -1.68 31.59 -6.24
C ALA A 100 -0.35 30.82 -6.31
N THR A 101 -0.25 29.71 -5.58
CA THR A 101 0.92 28.83 -5.59
C THR A 101 1.15 28.23 -6.97
N ILE A 102 0.10 27.76 -7.62
CA ILE A 102 0.16 27.17 -8.95
C ILE A 102 0.62 28.23 -9.99
N VAL A 103 0.08 29.45 -9.94
CA VAL A 103 0.48 30.52 -10.86
C VAL A 103 1.96 30.83 -10.75
N GLN A 104 2.45 30.96 -9.51
CA GLN A 104 3.84 31.31 -9.23
C GLN A 104 4.81 30.20 -9.65
N SER A 105 4.33 29.00 -9.77
CA SER A 105 5.19 27.80 -9.91
C SER A 105 4.81 26.90 -11.09
N GLN A 106 4.03 27.41 -12.04
CA GLN A 106 3.59 26.65 -13.22
C GLN A 106 4.77 25.99 -13.97
N THR A 107 5.88 26.70 -14.14
CA THR A 107 7.06 26.16 -14.83
C THR A 107 7.66 24.98 -14.09
N ASP A 108 7.80 25.10 -12.78
CA ASP A 108 8.39 24.05 -11.94
C ASP A 108 7.49 22.79 -11.87
N ILE A 109 6.18 23.00 -11.84
CA ILE A 109 5.20 21.91 -11.87
C ILE A 109 5.29 21.17 -13.20
N ASN A 110 5.36 21.90 -14.31
CA ASN A 110 5.44 21.27 -15.63
C ASN A 110 6.77 20.54 -15.83
N GLU A 111 7.87 21.07 -15.31
CA GLU A 111 9.15 20.35 -15.29
C GLU A 111 9.08 19.06 -14.46
N PHE A 112 8.44 19.11 -13.30
CA PHE A 112 8.21 17.91 -12.47
C PHE A 112 7.39 16.88 -13.22
N LEU A 113 6.25 17.26 -13.81
CA LEU A 113 5.40 16.35 -14.57
C LEU A 113 6.17 15.69 -15.72
N LYS A 114 6.95 16.47 -16.44
CA LYS A 114 7.81 15.98 -17.53
C LYS A 114 8.87 14.99 -17.02
N THR A 115 9.52 15.30 -15.90
CA THR A 115 10.54 14.43 -15.29
C THR A 115 9.93 13.14 -14.76
N ALA A 116 8.70 13.20 -14.22
CA ALA A 116 7.94 12.04 -13.77
C ALA A 116 7.34 11.21 -14.93
N GLY A 117 7.63 11.57 -16.20
CA GLY A 117 7.08 10.88 -17.37
C GLY A 117 5.57 11.06 -17.53
N ILE A 118 5.03 12.17 -17.03
CA ILE A 118 3.61 12.52 -17.11
C ILE A 118 3.42 13.47 -18.30
N ASN A 119 2.72 13.01 -19.32
CA ASN A 119 2.55 13.72 -20.58
C ASN A 119 1.40 14.74 -20.54
N TYR A 120 1.34 15.51 -19.47
CA TYR A 120 0.40 16.60 -19.29
C TYR A 120 1.12 17.88 -18.88
N GLU A 121 0.58 19.01 -19.29
CA GLU A 121 1.03 20.34 -18.92
C GLU A 121 -0.08 21.11 -18.22
N LEU A 122 0.24 21.71 -17.10
CA LEU A 122 -0.65 22.61 -16.38
C LEU A 122 -0.56 24.00 -16.99
N VAL A 123 -1.69 24.56 -17.41
CA VAL A 123 -1.80 25.93 -17.92
C VAL A 123 -2.81 26.67 -17.08
N ILE A 124 -2.44 27.83 -16.58
CA ILE A 124 -3.33 28.69 -15.81
C ILE A 124 -3.79 29.80 -16.76
N LYS A 125 -5.10 29.87 -17.00
CA LYS A 125 -5.73 30.96 -17.69
C LYS A 125 -6.38 31.87 -16.67
N THR A 126 -5.99 33.15 -16.63
CA THR A 126 -6.67 34.19 -15.86
C THR A 126 -7.87 34.63 -16.67
N GLU A 127 -9.07 34.41 -16.17
CA GLU A 127 -10.32 34.83 -16.82
C GLU A 127 -10.72 36.24 -16.40
N ASP A 128 -10.48 36.60 -15.09
CA ASP A 128 -10.70 37.93 -14.51
C ASP A 128 -9.70 38.15 -13.34
N GLU A 129 -9.63 39.39 -12.79
CA GLU A 129 -8.76 39.74 -11.65
C GLU A 129 -8.97 38.86 -10.40
N SER A 130 -10.11 38.19 -10.29
CA SER A 130 -10.49 37.32 -9.17
C SER A 130 -10.64 35.85 -9.53
N ASN A 131 -10.63 35.46 -10.82
CA ASN A 131 -10.87 34.11 -11.29
C ASN A 131 -9.76 33.62 -12.23
N SER A 132 -8.97 32.67 -11.76
CA SER A 132 -8.07 31.91 -12.63
C SER A 132 -8.60 30.49 -12.82
N ARG A 133 -8.58 30.02 -14.06
CA ARG A 133 -8.94 28.66 -14.40
C ARG A 133 -7.70 27.87 -14.73
N THR A 134 -7.52 26.75 -14.03
CA THR A 134 -6.48 25.81 -14.33
C THR A 134 -6.95 24.84 -15.41
N ILE A 135 -6.20 24.72 -16.48
CA ILE A 135 -6.45 23.82 -17.60
C ILE A 135 -5.30 22.84 -17.65
N LEU A 136 -5.64 21.57 -17.81
CA LEU A 136 -4.68 20.53 -18.10
C LEU A 136 -4.65 20.32 -19.61
N LYS A 137 -3.45 20.38 -20.19
CA LYS A 137 -3.23 20.08 -21.60
C LYS A 137 -2.53 18.74 -21.74
N GLN A 138 -2.99 17.95 -22.69
CA GLN A 138 -2.37 16.72 -23.09
C GLN A 138 -1.21 16.99 -24.05
N CYS A 139 -0.05 16.39 -23.83
CA CYS A 139 1.19 16.63 -24.57
C CYS A 139 1.66 15.39 -25.35
N PHE A 140 0.75 14.49 -25.78
CA PHE A 140 1.11 13.30 -26.56
C PHE A 140 1.42 13.59 -28.03
N THR A 141 0.94 14.72 -28.55
CA THR A 141 1.12 15.17 -29.92
C THR A 141 1.71 16.58 -29.95
N GLU A 142 2.19 17.04 -31.11
CA GLU A 142 2.67 18.42 -31.29
C GLU A 142 1.56 19.46 -31.01
N GLU A 143 0.30 19.12 -31.30
CA GLU A 143 -0.84 19.94 -30.94
C GLU A 143 -1.32 19.58 -29.53
N LYS A 144 -1.12 20.52 -28.59
CA LYS A 144 -1.57 20.40 -27.21
C LYS A 144 -3.08 20.61 -27.11
N THR A 145 -3.83 19.59 -26.70
CA THR A 145 -5.27 19.64 -26.57
C THR A 145 -5.73 19.81 -25.12
N ASP A 146 -6.76 20.63 -24.90
CA ASP A 146 -7.32 20.87 -23.57
C ASP A 146 -8.08 19.63 -23.06
N VAL A 147 -7.80 19.20 -21.83
CA VAL A 147 -8.49 18.09 -21.18
C VAL A 147 -9.76 18.59 -20.47
N THR A 148 -10.91 18.27 -21.01
CA THR A 148 -12.21 18.76 -20.49
C THR A 148 -12.72 18.02 -19.25
N LYS A 149 -12.34 16.77 -19.07
CA LYS A 149 -12.76 15.91 -17.95
C LYS A 149 -11.55 15.28 -17.25
N ILE A 150 -10.77 16.09 -16.55
CA ILE A 150 -9.49 15.71 -15.90
C ILE A 150 -9.59 14.38 -15.14
N ARG A 151 -10.67 14.16 -14.37
CA ARG A 151 -10.84 12.94 -13.57
C ARG A 151 -10.96 11.65 -14.39
N GLN A 152 -11.43 11.74 -15.63
CA GLN A 152 -11.62 10.58 -16.50
C GLN A 152 -10.37 10.27 -17.34
N HIS A 153 -9.53 11.28 -17.57
CA HIS A 153 -8.35 11.17 -18.43
C HIS A 153 -7.07 10.81 -17.68
N LEU A 154 -6.94 11.22 -16.41
CA LEU A 154 -5.76 10.90 -15.61
C LEU A 154 -5.86 9.49 -14.99
N SER A 155 -4.80 8.72 -15.12
CA SER A 155 -4.58 7.49 -14.36
C SER A 155 -4.52 7.79 -12.85
N TRP A 156 -4.62 6.77 -12.02
CA TRP A 156 -4.50 6.93 -10.56
C TRP A 156 -3.15 7.51 -10.16
N GLY A 157 -2.05 6.99 -10.72
CA GLY A 157 -0.70 7.50 -10.47
C GLY A 157 -0.54 8.97 -10.89
N GLU A 158 -1.04 9.36 -12.06
CA GLU A 158 -0.99 10.76 -12.49
C GLU A 158 -1.75 11.70 -11.57
N LYS A 159 -2.92 11.28 -11.04
CA LYS A 159 -3.67 12.03 -10.03
C LYS A 159 -2.87 12.21 -8.75
N ASN A 160 -2.22 11.14 -8.29
CA ASN A 160 -1.40 11.18 -7.09
C ASN A 160 -0.17 12.08 -7.27
N ALA A 161 0.50 12.04 -8.42
CA ALA A 161 1.62 12.94 -8.71
C ALA A 161 1.19 14.41 -8.70
N PHE A 162 0.04 14.72 -9.30
CA PHE A 162 -0.53 16.06 -9.23
C PHE A 162 -0.83 16.49 -7.80
N SER A 163 -1.47 15.62 -7.03
CA SER A 163 -1.78 15.91 -5.62
C SER A 163 -0.52 16.11 -4.79
N LEU A 164 0.48 15.28 -5.00
CA LEU A 164 1.75 15.35 -4.28
C LEU A 164 2.49 16.66 -4.56
N ILE A 165 2.59 17.07 -5.83
CA ILE A 165 3.29 18.32 -6.16
C ILE A 165 2.55 19.54 -5.61
N LEU A 166 1.23 19.58 -5.67
CA LEU A 166 0.44 20.64 -5.07
C LEU A 166 0.60 20.68 -3.54
N PHE A 167 0.64 19.52 -2.90
CA PHE A 167 0.91 19.41 -1.47
C PHE A 167 2.31 19.91 -1.11
N MET A 168 3.33 19.59 -1.91
CA MET A 168 4.70 20.09 -1.69
C MET A 168 4.75 21.61 -1.69
N TYR A 169 4.07 22.26 -2.63
CA TYR A 169 3.95 23.73 -2.67
C TYR A 169 3.26 24.26 -1.44
N TYR A 170 2.13 23.69 -1.07
CA TYR A 170 1.36 24.10 0.08
C TYR A 170 2.17 23.98 1.38
N ALA A 171 2.80 22.82 1.61
CA ALA A 171 3.59 22.56 2.80
C ALA A 171 4.81 23.50 2.92
N ASN A 172 5.43 23.84 1.80
CA ASN A 172 6.54 24.81 1.81
C ASN A 172 6.07 26.24 2.12
N LEU A 173 4.87 26.62 1.71
CA LEU A 173 4.29 27.92 2.03
C LEU A 173 3.89 28.06 3.51
N GLN A 174 3.47 26.97 4.14
CA GLN A 174 3.05 26.96 5.54
C GLN A 174 4.22 26.97 6.53
N ASP A 175 5.47 26.82 6.05
CA ASP A 175 6.70 26.71 6.87
C ASP A 175 6.56 25.70 8.02
N SER A 176 6.00 24.55 7.72
CA SER A 176 5.72 23.49 8.69
C SER A 176 7.02 22.92 9.27
N ASP A 177 7.03 22.64 10.57
CA ASP A 177 8.16 22.01 11.28
C ASP A 177 8.30 20.53 10.95
N LEU A 178 7.16 19.85 10.70
CA LEU A 178 7.08 18.43 10.36
C LEU A 178 6.10 18.22 9.22
N ILE A 179 6.52 17.46 8.22
CA ILE A 179 5.69 17.01 7.10
C ILE A 179 5.51 15.50 7.21
N ILE A 180 4.27 15.03 7.22
CA ILE A 180 3.96 13.61 7.26
C ILE A 180 3.42 13.20 5.90
N LEU A 181 4.03 12.18 5.30
CA LEU A 181 3.65 11.60 4.04
C LEU A 181 3.26 10.13 4.28
N ASP A 182 1.99 9.82 4.07
CA ASP A 182 1.44 8.48 4.24
C ASP A 182 1.31 7.82 2.86
N ASP A 183 2.21 6.90 2.57
CA ASP A 183 2.29 6.10 1.35
C ASP A 183 2.18 6.89 0.03
N PRO A 184 2.98 7.95 -0.15
CA PRO A 184 2.80 8.88 -1.26
C PRO A 184 3.24 8.32 -2.62
N ILE A 185 3.98 7.20 -2.67
CA ILE A 185 4.66 6.71 -3.87
C ILE A 185 4.18 5.36 -4.39
N SER A 186 3.39 4.60 -3.63
CA SER A 186 2.96 3.23 -3.98
C SER A 186 2.22 3.10 -5.31
N SER A 187 1.57 4.17 -5.74
CA SER A 187 0.80 4.19 -6.98
C SER A 187 1.63 4.39 -8.26
N PHE A 188 2.95 4.57 -8.13
CA PHE A 188 3.84 4.82 -9.26
C PHE A 188 4.60 3.57 -9.67
N ASP A 189 4.99 3.51 -10.95
CA ASP A 189 5.98 2.55 -11.42
C ASP A 189 7.39 2.92 -10.93
N THR A 190 8.30 1.96 -10.89
CA THR A 190 9.66 2.10 -10.34
C THR A 190 10.42 3.33 -10.88
N ASN A 191 10.36 3.59 -12.19
CA ASN A 191 11.06 4.73 -12.77
C ASN A 191 10.48 6.06 -12.30
N LYS A 192 9.15 6.15 -12.18
CA LYS A 192 8.48 7.34 -11.67
C LYS A 192 8.70 7.52 -10.18
N LYS A 193 8.68 6.44 -9.39
CA LYS A 193 9.04 6.48 -7.95
C LYS A 193 10.40 7.13 -7.76
N TYR A 194 11.43 6.64 -8.45
CA TYR A 194 12.77 7.19 -8.37
C TYR A 194 12.80 8.70 -8.69
N ALA A 195 12.21 9.11 -9.82
CA ALA A 195 12.20 10.50 -10.24
C ALA A 195 11.48 11.41 -9.23
N ILE A 196 10.35 10.96 -8.70
CA ILE A 196 9.56 11.67 -7.70
C ILE A 196 10.33 11.81 -6.38
N LEU A 197 10.89 10.72 -5.86
CA LEU A 197 11.69 10.73 -4.63
C LEU A 197 12.90 11.65 -4.75
N GLN A 198 13.64 11.59 -5.86
CA GLN A 198 14.77 12.49 -6.10
C GLN A 198 14.33 13.95 -6.10
N ARG A 199 13.18 14.26 -6.71
CA ARG A 199 12.65 15.62 -6.74
C ARG A 199 12.16 16.09 -5.38
N MET A 200 11.55 15.21 -4.59
CA MET A 200 11.04 15.54 -3.26
C MET A 200 12.16 15.94 -2.30
N PHE A 201 13.30 15.26 -2.32
CA PHE A 201 14.32 15.37 -1.27
C PHE A 201 15.64 15.99 -1.73
N LYS A 202 15.93 16.05 -3.03
CA LYS A 202 17.13 16.70 -3.53
C LYS A 202 16.87 18.14 -3.94
N ASN A 203 17.78 19.02 -3.57
CA ASN A 203 17.72 20.44 -3.89
C ASN A 203 18.18 20.67 -5.36
N VAL A 204 17.31 20.35 -6.32
CA VAL A 204 17.57 20.57 -7.75
C VAL A 204 16.59 21.65 -8.23
N GLY A 205 17.06 22.89 -8.36
CA GLY A 205 16.25 24.01 -8.86
C GLY A 205 15.54 24.83 -7.77
N ASN A 206 14.28 25.17 -7.99
CA ASN A 206 13.53 26.04 -7.08
C ASN A 206 13.18 25.33 -5.75
N LYS A 207 13.49 25.98 -4.62
CA LYS A 207 13.26 25.47 -3.26
C LYS A 207 11.78 25.18 -2.95
N ASN A 208 10.85 25.80 -3.69
CA ASN A 208 9.40 25.63 -3.43
C ASN A 208 8.84 24.26 -3.88
N VAL A 209 9.61 23.47 -4.59
CA VAL A 209 9.21 22.15 -5.13
C VAL A 209 10.02 21.00 -4.54
N THR A 210 10.59 21.18 -3.37
CA THR A 210 11.36 20.13 -2.68
C THR A 210 11.15 20.25 -1.18
N PHE A 211 11.23 19.14 -0.48
CA PHE A 211 11.27 19.09 0.98
C PHE A 211 12.72 19.13 1.52
N ALA A 212 13.70 19.40 0.65
CA ALA A 212 15.08 19.53 1.10
C ALA A 212 15.23 20.59 2.20
N GLY A 213 15.76 20.19 3.34
CA GLY A 213 15.91 21.04 4.52
C GLY A 213 14.68 21.10 5.43
N LYS A 214 13.64 20.32 5.16
CA LYS A 214 12.48 20.13 6.05
C LYS A 214 12.59 18.80 6.78
N THR A 215 11.96 18.69 7.95
CA THR A 215 11.78 17.42 8.65
C THR A 215 10.58 16.70 8.05
N VAL A 216 10.82 15.49 7.50
CA VAL A 216 9.78 14.70 6.84
C VAL A 216 9.70 13.33 7.47
N LEU A 217 8.49 12.90 7.84
CA LEU A 217 8.17 11.53 8.19
C LEU A 217 7.50 10.87 6.98
N LEU A 218 8.20 9.95 6.34
CA LEU A 218 7.70 9.17 5.24
C LEU A 218 7.25 7.80 5.76
N LEU A 219 5.95 7.53 5.74
CA LEU A 219 5.37 6.23 6.01
C LEU A 219 5.16 5.52 4.67
N THR A 220 5.71 4.35 4.49
CA THR A 220 5.58 3.59 3.24
C THR A 220 5.81 2.10 3.48
N HIS A 221 5.22 1.27 2.64
CA HIS A 221 5.53 -0.14 2.56
C HIS A 221 6.54 -0.45 1.44
N ASP A 222 6.93 0.57 0.67
CA ASP A 222 7.95 0.46 -0.37
C ASP A 222 9.36 0.54 0.23
N PHE A 223 10.25 -0.31 -0.26
CA PHE A 223 11.63 -0.38 0.19
C PHE A 223 12.58 0.56 -0.59
N GLU A 224 12.18 0.98 -1.79
CA GLU A 224 12.99 1.85 -2.66
C GLU A 224 13.51 3.12 -1.98
N PRO A 225 12.75 3.84 -1.13
CA PRO A 225 13.27 5.04 -0.46
C PRO A 225 14.49 4.78 0.40
N ILE A 226 14.57 3.63 1.08
CA ILE A 226 15.72 3.25 1.90
C ILE A 226 16.93 3.01 0.99
N THR A 227 16.75 2.24 -0.08
CA THR A 227 17.80 1.95 -1.04
C THR A 227 18.31 3.22 -1.71
N ASP A 228 17.40 4.07 -2.21
CA ASP A 228 17.76 5.24 -3.00
C ASP A 228 18.44 6.34 -2.19
N PHE A 229 18.01 6.58 -0.95
CA PHE A 229 18.52 7.68 -0.14
C PHE A 229 19.61 7.25 0.82
N ILE A 230 19.45 6.14 1.48
CA ILE A 230 20.35 5.74 2.56
C ILE A 230 21.49 4.89 1.99
N VAL A 231 21.18 3.81 1.25
CA VAL A 231 22.20 2.89 0.75
C VAL A 231 22.99 3.49 -0.41
N VAL A 232 22.29 3.90 -1.48
CA VAL A 232 22.91 4.44 -2.71
C VAL A 232 23.24 5.92 -2.55
N GLY A 233 22.31 6.68 -2.00
CA GLY A 233 22.45 8.14 -1.80
C GLY A 233 23.42 8.53 -0.70
N LYS A 234 23.82 7.56 0.17
CA LYS A 234 24.76 7.76 1.29
C LYS A 234 24.40 8.95 2.18
N LEU A 235 23.10 9.12 2.45
CA LEU A 235 22.68 10.08 3.46
C LEU A 235 23.11 9.56 4.83
N ASP A 236 23.81 10.39 5.57
CA ASP A 236 24.24 10.05 6.93
C ASP A 236 23.05 10.05 7.92
N GLU A 237 23.22 9.39 9.07
CA GLU A 237 22.19 9.25 10.11
C GLU A 237 21.67 10.59 10.64
N SER A 238 22.43 11.67 10.49
CA SER A 238 21.97 13.01 10.87
C SER A 238 20.92 13.58 9.91
N LYS A 239 20.77 12.97 8.72
CA LYS A 239 19.88 13.43 7.65
C LYS A 239 18.76 12.49 7.34
N ALA A 240 18.96 11.19 7.52
CA ALA A 240 17.92 10.20 7.26
C ALA A 240 18.10 9.00 8.19
N VAL A 241 17.02 8.56 8.80
CA VAL A 241 16.91 7.34 9.58
C VAL A 241 15.75 6.53 9.05
N ALA A 242 15.81 5.21 9.19
CA ALA A 242 14.75 4.31 8.78
C ALA A 242 14.44 3.33 9.90
N SER A 243 13.15 3.05 10.09
CA SER A 243 12.67 2.07 11.06
C SER A 243 11.64 1.15 10.42
N PHE A 244 11.67 -0.12 10.82
CA PHE A 244 10.66 -1.11 10.47
C PHE A 244 9.61 -1.18 11.56
N ILE A 245 8.34 -1.00 11.19
CA ILE A 245 7.20 -1.04 12.12
C ILE A 245 6.43 -2.34 11.89
N CYS A 246 6.21 -3.10 12.94
CA CYS A 246 5.35 -4.28 12.90
C CYS A 246 4.37 -4.29 14.08
N ASN A 247 3.26 -5.00 13.89
CA ASN A 247 2.28 -5.24 14.94
C ASN A 247 2.45 -6.67 15.45
N VAL A 248 2.76 -6.81 16.73
CA VAL A 248 2.89 -8.11 17.39
C VAL A 248 1.86 -8.15 18.52
N GLU A 249 0.85 -9.00 18.40
CA GLU A 249 -0.22 -9.18 19.40
C GLU A 249 -0.93 -7.88 19.80
N GLY A 250 -1.14 -6.98 18.83
CA GLY A 250 -1.80 -5.69 19.05
C GLY A 250 -0.87 -4.58 19.59
N LYS A 251 0.42 -4.86 19.74
CA LYS A 251 1.44 -3.87 20.11
C LYS A 251 2.26 -3.47 18.90
N VAL A 252 2.41 -2.19 18.68
CA VAL A 252 3.30 -1.66 17.66
C VAL A 252 4.74 -1.74 18.17
N ILE A 253 5.60 -2.42 17.41
CA ILE A 253 7.02 -2.55 17.69
C ILE A 253 7.78 -1.85 16.57
N GLU A 254 8.70 -0.99 16.94
CA GLU A 254 9.63 -0.30 16.05
C GLU A 254 11.01 -0.96 16.16
N LYS A 255 11.65 -1.19 15.02
CA LYS A 255 13.02 -1.69 14.93
C LYS A 255 13.81 -0.79 13.99
N ASP A 256 14.89 -0.22 14.48
CA ASP A 256 15.80 0.57 13.67
C ASP A 256 16.45 -0.27 12.58
N ILE A 257 16.54 0.29 11.39
CA ILE A 257 17.21 -0.30 10.23
C ILE A 257 18.61 0.32 10.13
N ASN A 258 19.65 -0.49 10.32
CA ASN A 258 21.01 -0.12 9.99
C ASN A 258 21.27 -0.43 8.50
N PRO A 259 21.48 0.58 7.64
CA PRO A 259 21.60 0.35 6.20
C PRO A 259 22.80 -0.52 5.81
N GLU A 260 23.89 -0.50 6.58
CA GLU A 260 25.10 -1.27 6.27
C GLU A 260 24.94 -2.75 6.57
N ASP A 261 24.24 -3.07 7.67
CA ASP A 261 24.09 -4.42 8.16
C ASP A 261 22.78 -5.08 7.75
N ASP A 262 21.68 -4.29 7.74
CA ASP A 262 20.30 -4.80 7.59
C ASP A 262 19.79 -4.76 6.14
N VAL A 263 20.41 -3.93 5.27
CA VAL A 263 20.05 -3.86 3.86
C VAL A 263 21.08 -4.64 3.04
N LYS A 264 20.71 -5.84 2.68
CA LYS A 264 21.60 -6.79 2.01
C LYS A 264 21.22 -6.97 0.54
N LEU A 265 22.22 -7.20 -0.30
CA LEU A 265 21.97 -7.78 -1.62
C LEU A 265 21.45 -9.20 -1.41
N ILE A 266 20.42 -9.60 -2.14
CA ILE A 266 19.87 -10.97 -2.05
C ILE A 266 20.94 -12.06 -2.21
N LEU A 267 21.90 -11.83 -3.07
CA LEU A 267 23.02 -12.77 -3.28
C LEU A 267 23.88 -12.91 -2.01
N ARG A 268 24.13 -11.81 -1.31
CA ARG A 268 24.87 -11.80 -0.05
C ARG A 268 24.08 -12.52 1.04
N GLU A 269 22.79 -12.20 1.16
CA GLU A 269 21.91 -12.83 2.16
C GLU A 269 21.79 -14.34 1.94
N CYS A 270 21.51 -14.77 0.72
CA CYS A 270 21.47 -16.22 0.43
C CYS A 270 22.78 -16.92 0.75
N LYS A 271 23.93 -16.29 0.49
CA LYS A 271 25.23 -16.84 0.84
C LYS A 271 25.44 -16.93 2.34
N GLU A 272 25.17 -15.86 3.08
CA GLU A 272 25.33 -15.81 4.53
C GLU A 272 24.46 -16.87 5.22
N ILE A 273 23.17 -16.93 4.90
CA ILE A 273 22.24 -17.88 5.50
C ILE A 273 22.60 -19.32 5.14
N SER A 274 23.01 -19.61 3.90
CA SER A 274 23.39 -20.96 3.49
C SER A 274 24.65 -21.48 4.20
N THR A 275 25.53 -20.59 4.69
CA THR A 275 26.76 -20.95 5.40
C THR A 275 26.65 -20.84 6.92
N ASP A 276 25.61 -20.24 7.47
CA ASP A 276 25.44 -20.05 8.91
C ASP A 276 25.02 -21.37 9.59
N GLU A 277 25.91 -21.95 10.41
CA GLU A 277 25.67 -23.20 11.13
C GLU A 277 24.58 -23.08 12.21
N ASN A 278 24.24 -21.87 12.66
CA ASN A 278 23.13 -21.63 13.61
C ASN A 278 21.75 -21.73 12.94
N VAL A 279 21.69 -21.66 11.62
CA VAL A 279 20.45 -21.83 10.85
C VAL A 279 20.23 -23.32 10.58
N ASN A 280 18.97 -23.77 10.75
CA ASN A 280 18.62 -25.16 10.46
C ASN A 280 18.94 -25.54 9.01
N VAL A 281 19.39 -26.79 8.81
CA VAL A 281 19.91 -27.27 7.53
C VAL A 281 18.86 -27.19 6.39
N VAL A 282 17.58 -27.37 6.66
CA VAL A 282 16.50 -27.29 5.67
C VAL A 282 16.42 -25.87 5.09
N SER A 283 16.48 -24.86 5.95
CA SER A 283 16.52 -23.46 5.52
C SER A 283 17.81 -23.13 4.78
N ARG A 284 18.96 -23.59 5.25
CA ARG A 284 20.26 -23.42 4.56
C ARG A 284 20.20 -23.98 3.13
N ILE A 285 19.61 -25.15 2.94
CA ILE A 285 19.40 -25.79 1.64
C ILE A 285 18.48 -24.95 0.76
N ALA A 286 17.37 -24.41 1.29
CA ALA A 286 16.46 -23.56 0.55
C ALA A 286 17.15 -22.27 0.05
N PHE A 287 17.97 -21.63 0.89
CA PHE A 287 18.72 -20.44 0.49
C PHE A 287 19.87 -20.75 -0.47
N LEU A 288 20.54 -21.89 -0.33
CA LEU A 288 21.56 -22.33 -1.28
C LEU A 288 20.95 -22.62 -2.67
N ARG A 289 19.75 -23.22 -2.70
CA ARG A 289 19.03 -23.43 -3.94
C ARG A 289 18.70 -22.09 -4.63
N LYS A 290 18.23 -21.07 -3.87
CA LYS A 290 18.06 -19.70 -4.38
C LYS A 290 19.37 -19.12 -4.92
N LEU A 291 20.48 -19.37 -4.22
CA LEU A 291 21.81 -18.91 -4.66
C LEU A 291 22.21 -19.54 -5.99
N CYS A 292 21.85 -20.81 -6.24
CA CYS A 292 22.04 -21.45 -7.55
C CYS A 292 21.24 -20.74 -8.65
N GLU A 293 19.99 -20.41 -8.39
CA GLU A 293 19.14 -19.64 -9.33
C GLU A 293 19.74 -18.26 -9.64
N LEU A 294 20.24 -17.54 -8.63
CA LEU A 294 20.90 -16.25 -8.80
C LEU A 294 22.19 -16.32 -9.61
N ASN A 295 22.86 -17.48 -9.63
CA ASN A 295 23.99 -17.77 -10.49
C ASN A 295 23.56 -18.39 -11.83
N GLU A 296 22.30 -18.19 -12.24
CA GLU A 296 21.71 -18.60 -13.51
C GLU A 296 21.79 -20.12 -13.76
N CYS A 297 21.95 -20.93 -12.72
CA CYS A 297 22.10 -22.38 -12.79
C CYS A 297 23.12 -22.85 -13.83
N ARG A 298 24.23 -22.12 -14.00
CA ARG A 298 25.28 -22.47 -14.97
C ARG A 298 26.29 -23.43 -14.35
N ASP A 299 26.80 -24.34 -15.18
CA ASP A 299 27.87 -25.30 -14.83
C ASP A 299 27.58 -26.03 -13.50
N ALA A 300 28.52 -26.05 -12.57
CA ALA A 300 28.38 -26.67 -11.25
C ALA A 300 27.17 -26.15 -10.44
N TRP A 301 26.75 -24.90 -10.64
CA TRP A 301 25.56 -24.35 -10.01
C TRP A 301 24.26 -25.02 -10.49
N GLY A 302 24.20 -25.37 -11.79
CA GLY A 302 23.08 -26.11 -12.36
C GLY A 302 22.96 -27.51 -11.79
N ASN A 303 24.09 -28.23 -11.68
CA ASN A 303 24.14 -29.55 -11.07
C ASN A 303 23.77 -29.51 -9.57
N ALA A 304 24.26 -28.50 -8.85
CA ALA A 304 23.88 -28.27 -7.44
C ALA A 304 22.39 -27.97 -7.30
N TYR A 305 21.83 -27.14 -8.17
CA TYR A 305 20.40 -26.80 -8.19
C TYR A 305 19.53 -28.03 -8.34
N GLU A 306 19.83 -28.91 -9.30
CA GLU A 306 19.05 -30.14 -9.50
C GLU A 306 19.09 -31.07 -8.27
N ILE A 307 20.27 -31.24 -7.65
CA ILE A 307 20.42 -32.03 -6.44
C ILE A 307 19.62 -31.44 -5.28
N LEU A 308 19.76 -30.14 -5.04
CA LEU A 308 19.02 -29.45 -3.96
C LEU A 308 17.51 -29.45 -4.22
N SER A 309 17.08 -29.26 -5.49
CA SER A 309 15.68 -29.36 -5.88
C SER A 309 15.11 -30.76 -5.60
N CYS A 310 15.86 -31.82 -5.86
CA CYS A 310 15.42 -33.17 -5.53
C CYS A 310 15.27 -33.36 -4.02
N LEU A 311 16.21 -32.87 -3.24
CA LEU A 311 16.16 -32.98 -1.78
C LEU A 311 15.01 -32.20 -1.16
N VAL A 312 14.78 -30.95 -1.61
CA VAL A 312 13.66 -30.12 -1.15
C VAL A 312 12.31 -30.80 -1.39
N HIS A 313 12.18 -31.56 -2.47
CA HIS A 313 10.96 -32.33 -2.79
C HIS A 313 11.03 -33.79 -2.31
N ALA A 314 11.94 -34.14 -1.43
CA ALA A 314 12.12 -35.44 -0.81
C ALA A 314 12.11 -36.63 -1.82
N ARG A 315 12.88 -36.53 -2.91
CA ARG A 315 12.92 -37.54 -3.99
C ARG A 315 14.36 -37.89 -4.38
N PRO A 316 14.56 -39.03 -5.10
CA PRO A 316 15.90 -39.41 -5.59
C PRO A 316 16.52 -38.37 -6.51
N ILE A 317 17.85 -38.28 -6.55
CA ILE A 317 18.59 -37.35 -7.42
C ILE A 317 18.28 -37.65 -8.91
N LYS A 318 17.64 -36.69 -9.57
CA LYS A 318 17.33 -36.74 -11.00
C LYS A 318 17.26 -35.32 -11.56
N ARG A 319 17.57 -35.17 -12.84
CA ARG A 319 17.40 -33.89 -13.55
C ARG A 319 15.98 -33.78 -14.09
N LYS A 320 15.37 -32.63 -13.90
CA LYS A 320 14.07 -32.33 -14.50
C LYS A 320 14.25 -31.80 -15.93
N ILE A 321 13.67 -32.48 -16.93
CA ILE A 321 13.72 -32.11 -18.35
C ILE A 321 12.42 -31.44 -18.83
N ALA A 322 11.31 -31.80 -18.27
CA ALA A 322 10.00 -31.20 -18.59
C ALA A 322 9.06 -31.37 -17.38
N SER A 323 7.81 -30.87 -17.51
CA SER A 323 6.81 -31.11 -16.46
C SER A 323 6.67 -32.62 -16.22
N ASP A 324 6.95 -33.06 -14.98
CA ASP A 324 6.85 -34.47 -14.52
C ASP A 324 7.73 -35.47 -15.28
N VAL A 325 8.72 -35.00 -16.04
CA VAL A 325 9.70 -35.83 -16.77
C VAL A 325 11.08 -35.63 -16.19
N TYR A 326 11.69 -36.73 -15.74
CA TYR A 326 12.99 -36.73 -15.09
C TYR A 326 13.92 -37.74 -15.75
N GLU A 327 15.23 -37.42 -15.79
CA GLU A 327 16.30 -38.31 -16.23
C GLU A 327 17.35 -38.50 -15.14
N ASP A 328 18.10 -39.58 -15.20
CA ASP A 328 19.21 -39.83 -14.29
C ASP A 328 20.37 -38.89 -14.63
N MET A 329 20.96 -38.26 -13.62
CA MET A 329 22.17 -37.44 -13.77
C MET A 329 23.40 -38.35 -13.90
N LEU A 330 24.36 -37.89 -14.69
CA LEU A 330 25.65 -38.57 -14.80
C LEU A 330 26.43 -38.51 -13.46
N PRO A 331 27.21 -39.56 -13.13
CA PRO A 331 28.02 -39.57 -11.88
C PRO A 331 28.95 -38.36 -11.76
N GLU A 332 29.49 -37.86 -12.88
CA GLU A 332 30.35 -36.68 -12.92
C GLU A 332 29.58 -35.40 -12.55
N GLU A 333 28.39 -35.26 -13.07
CA GLU A 333 27.48 -34.11 -12.77
C GLU A 333 27.04 -34.11 -11.30
N ILE A 334 26.74 -35.30 -10.76
CA ILE A 334 26.39 -35.47 -9.34
C ILE A 334 27.59 -35.04 -8.48
N ASN A 335 28.78 -35.54 -8.78
CA ASN A 335 30.00 -35.21 -8.03
C ASN A 335 30.32 -33.71 -8.09
N GLU A 336 30.18 -33.08 -9.27
CA GLU A 336 30.39 -31.64 -9.44
C GLU A 336 29.39 -30.83 -8.60
N GLY A 337 28.10 -31.18 -8.66
CA GLY A 337 27.06 -30.55 -7.86
C GLY A 337 27.26 -30.72 -6.37
N LEU A 338 27.59 -31.93 -5.91
CA LEU A 338 27.88 -32.21 -4.49
C LEU A 338 29.11 -31.42 -4.00
N ASN A 339 30.16 -31.32 -4.79
CA ASN A 339 31.33 -30.51 -4.45
C ASN A 339 30.94 -29.05 -4.31
N LYS A 340 30.09 -28.54 -5.20
CA LYS A 340 29.62 -27.16 -5.14
C LYS A 340 28.77 -26.90 -3.91
N ILE A 341 27.90 -27.82 -3.51
CA ILE A 341 27.09 -27.72 -2.30
C ILE A 341 27.98 -27.70 -1.05
N LYS A 342 29.01 -28.57 -1.00
CA LYS A 342 29.95 -28.68 0.14
C LYS A 342 30.83 -27.43 0.34
N GLU A 343 30.94 -26.53 -0.63
CA GLU A 343 31.57 -25.24 -0.41
C GLU A 343 30.78 -24.38 0.62
N PHE A 344 29.47 -24.62 0.77
CA PHE A 344 28.55 -23.86 1.64
C PHE A 344 28.10 -24.69 2.85
N ILE A 345 27.89 -25.99 2.63
CA ILE A 345 27.47 -26.97 3.69
C ILE A 345 28.48 -28.12 3.67
N PRO A 346 29.60 -28.00 4.42
CA PRO A 346 30.70 -28.97 4.34
C PRO A 346 30.27 -30.42 4.63
N ASP A 347 29.40 -30.62 5.59
CA ASP A 347 28.92 -31.94 6.04
C ASP A 347 27.70 -32.44 5.24
N PHE A 348 27.43 -31.86 4.06
CA PHE A 348 26.28 -32.23 3.23
C PHE A 348 26.36 -33.71 2.80
N ASN A 349 25.34 -34.47 3.20
CA ASN A 349 25.14 -35.86 2.82
C ASN A 349 23.67 -36.04 2.37
N TYR A 350 23.47 -36.31 1.08
CA TYR A 350 22.15 -36.36 0.48
C TYR A 350 21.24 -37.42 1.09
N GLU A 351 21.73 -38.68 1.16
CA GLU A 351 20.99 -39.80 1.67
C GLU A 351 20.65 -39.64 3.14
N GLU A 352 21.58 -39.19 3.94
CA GLU A 352 21.37 -38.95 5.36
C GLU A 352 20.34 -37.84 5.61
N LEU A 353 20.40 -36.76 4.86
CA LEU A 353 19.43 -35.67 4.95
C LEU A 353 18.04 -36.15 4.51
N LEU A 354 17.95 -36.91 3.42
CA LEU A 354 16.68 -37.42 2.92
C LEU A 354 16.03 -38.38 3.94
N GLU A 355 16.78 -39.27 4.54
CA GLU A 355 16.27 -40.26 5.48
C GLU A 355 15.98 -39.72 6.88
N ASN A 356 16.82 -38.81 7.40
CA ASN A 356 16.74 -38.38 8.78
C ASN A 356 16.19 -36.95 8.97
N THR A 357 16.39 -36.03 8.01
CA THR A 357 16.00 -34.62 8.15
C THR A 357 14.69 -34.32 7.46
N TYR A 358 14.50 -34.84 6.25
CA TYR A 358 13.25 -34.59 5.49
C TYR A 358 12.16 -35.59 5.90
N THR A 359 11.92 -35.69 7.20
CA THR A 359 10.87 -36.50 7.82
C THR A 359 9.85 -35.61 8.53
N ILE A 360 8.60 -36.06 8.65
CA ILE A 360 7.54 -35.29 9.30
C ILE A 360 7.93 -34.91 10.73
N ASP A 361 8.41 -35.89 11.52
CA ASP A 361 8.72 -35.68 12.92
C ASP A 361 9.87 -34.68 13.10
N HIS A 362 10.96 -34.84 12.35
CA HIS A 362 12.11 -33.97 12.48
C HIS A 362 11.84 -32.54 12.01
N ILE A 363 11.10 -32.36 10.90
CA ILE A 363 10.70 -31.02 10.46
C ILE A 363 9.77 -30.35 11.49
N LYS A 364 8.89 -31.09 12.14
CA LYS A 364 8.05 -30.55 13.23
C LYS A 364 8.90 -30.14 14.43
N GLU A 365 9.90 -30.87 14.80
CA GLU A 365 10.84 -30.50 15.87
C GLU A 365 11.56 -29.19 15.53
N LEU A 366 12.13 -29.11 14.33
CA LEU A 366 12.76 -27.87 13.83
C LEU A 366 11.79 -26.69 13.83
N TYR A 367 10.56 -26.89 13.35
CA TYR A 367 9.54 -25.86 13.32
C TYR A 367 9.19 -25.33 14.71
N ASN A 368 9.02 -26.22 15.67
CA ASN A 368 8.66 -25.85 17.05
C ASN A 368 9.79 -25.13 17.78
N SER A 369 11.04 -25.41 17.44
CA SER A 369 12.23 -24.76 18.02
C SER A 369 12.59 -23.45 17.31
N GLU A 370 12.12 -23.23 16.08
CA GLU A 370 12.42 -22.05 15.29
C GLU A 370 11.60 -20.82 15.77
N LEU A 371 12.23 -19.67 15.87
CA LEU A 371 11.58 -18.40 16.27
C LEU A 371 11.33 -17.47 15.08
N ASN A 372 12.14 -17.59 14.03
CA ASN A 372 12.04 -16.75 12.86
C ASN A 372 10.90 -17.22 11.96
N ALA A 373 9.92 -16.30 11.69
CA ALA A 373 8.74 -16.62 10.91
C ALA A 373 9.06 -17.02 9.46
N TYR A 374 10.06 -16.39 8.84
CA TYR A 374 10.45 -16.72 7.47
C TYR A 374 11.06 -18.14 7.38
N LEU A 375 11.92 -18.51 8.34
CA LEU A 375 12.48 -19.87 8.41
C LEU A 375 11.40 -20.91 8.72
N LYS A 376 10.41 -20.58 9.56
CA LYS A 376 9.23 -21.44 9.77
C LYS A 376 8.48 -21.73 8.47
N ILE A 377 8.31 -20.73 7.61
CA ILE A 377 7.68 -20.94 6.30
C ILE A 377 8.50 -21.90 5.43
N GLN A 378 9.83 -21.81 5.44
CA GLN A 378 10.68 -22.75 4.69
C GLN A 378 10.51 -24.19 5.21
N LEU A 379 10.47 -24.38 6.52
CA LEU A 379 10.22 -25.68 7.14
C LEU A 379 8.83 -26.22 6.80
N PHE A 380 7.79 -25.40 6.89
CA PHE A 380 6.45 -25.79 6.52
C PHE A 380 6.35 -26.18 5.04
N ARG A 381 7.03 -25.47 4.17
CA ARG A 381 7.09 -25.82 2.76
C ARG A 381 7.75 -27.18 2.51
N ALA A 382 8.89 -27.44 3.16
CA ALA A 382 9.54 -28.76 3.08
C ALA A 382 8.59 -29.86 3.56
N LEU A 383 7.84 -29.61 4.63
CA LEU A 383 6.83 -30.55 5.12
C LEU A 383 5.72 -30.81 4.11
N LYS A 384 5.25 -29.78 3.44
CA LYS A 384 4.20 -29.88 2.39
C LYS A 384 4.60 -30.81 1.24
N ASP A 385 5.87 -30.85 0.89
CA ASP A 385 6.37 -31.73 -0.16
C ASP A 385 6.46 -33.21 0.28
N ILE A 386 6.45 -33.47 1.58
CA ILE A 386 6.53 -34.81 2.18
C ILE A 386 5.14 -35.36 2.52
N VAL A 387 4.22 -34.49 2.90
CA VAL A 387 2.88 -34.82 3.41
C VAL A 387 1.83 -34.57 2.33
N ASP A 388 0.88 -35.51 2.16
CA ASP A 388 -0.26 -35.35 1.23
C ASP A 388 -1.12 -34.13 1.63
N ASP A 389 -1.56 -33.34 0.66
CA ASP A 389 -2.45 -32.18 0.81
C ASP A 389 -3.70 -32.48 1.65
N LYS A 390 -4.18 -33.72 1.60
CA LYS A 390 -5.34 -34.16 2.40
C LYS A 390 -5.03 -34.25 3.88
N GLN A 391 -3.82 -34.64 4.23
CA GLN A 391 -3.36 -34.70 5.64
C GLN A 391 -3.15 -33.29 6.18
N LEU A 392 -2.68 -32.36 5.34
CA LEU A 392 -2.53 -30.94 5.69
C LEU A 392 -3.86 -30.19 5.70
N ARG A 393 -4.99 -30.82 5.32
CA ARG A 393 -6.34 -30.21 5.22
C ARG A 393 -6.35 -28.91 4.40
N LEU A 394 -5.47 -28.81 3.42
CA LEU A 394 -5.38 -27.65 2.54
C LEU A 394 -6.60 -27.58 1.63
N ARG A 395 -7.24 -26.40 1.56
CA ARG A 395 -8.42 -26.19 0.72
C ARG A 395 -8.00 -25.58 -0.61
N PRO A 396 -8.59 -26.02 -1.75
CA PRO A 396 -8.32 -25.44 -3.07
C PRO A 396 -8.63 -23.92 -3.14
N MET A 397 -9.49 -23.40 -2.23
CA MET A 397 -9.91 -21.98 -2.21
C MET A 397 -8.87 -21.03 -1.60
N ASP A 398 -7.80 -21.54 -1.01
CA ASP A 398 -6.75 -20.72 -0.39
C ASP A 398 -5.60 -20.39 -1.37
N SER A 399 -5.90 -20.13 -2.63
CA SER A 399 -4.93 -19.99 -3.72
C SER A 399 -3.84 -18.93 -3.45
N ALA A 400 -4.18 -17.77 -2.88
CA ALA A 400 -3.21 -16.72 -2.59
C ALA A 400 -2.25 -17.13 -1.47
N TRP A 401 -2.75 -17.76 -0.42
CA TRP A 401 -1.95 -18.29 0.67
C TRP A 401 -1.03 -19.42 0.19
N TYR A 402 -1.56 -20.30 -0.63
CA TYR A 402 -0.82 -21.40 -1.23
C TYR A 402 0.33 -20.89 -2.09
N LYS A 403 0.03 -19.91 -2.94
CA LYS A 403 1.04 -19.27 -3.79
C LYS A 403 2.14 -18.61 -2.98
N PHE A 404 1.82 -17.91 -1.89
CA PHE A 404 2.83 -17.34 -0.99
C PHE A 404 3.79 -18.40 -0.46
N ILE A 405 3.27 -19.55 -0.02
CA ILE A 405 4.10 -20.66 0.47
C ILE A 405 4.97 -21.25 -0.66
N ASP A 406 4.39 -21.48 -1.84
CA ASP A 406 5.11 -22.09 -2.97
C ASP A 406 6.22 -21.18 -3.49
N GLU A 407 6.02 -19.88 -3.48
CA GLU A 407 6.95 -18.92 -4.04
C GLU A 407 8.09 -18.52 -3.09
N THR A 408 8.07 -18.93 -1.83
CA THR A 408 9.20 -18.66 -0.91
C THR A 408 10.54 -19.26 -1.38
N TYR A 409 10.53 -20.26 -2.23
CA TYR A 409 11.76 -20.83 -2.82
C TYR A 409 12.18 -20.15 -4.11
N HIS A 410 11.26 -19.43 -4.77
CA HIS A 410 11.53 -18.78 -6.05
C HIS A 410 11.83 -17.30 -5.84
N ILE A 411 12.77 -16.79 -6.60
CA ILE A 411 13.08 -15.37 -6.64
C ILE A 411 12.29 -14.81 -7.80
N GLU A 412 11.11 -14.31 -7.52
CA GLU A 412 10.24 -13.70 -8.55
C GLU A 412 10.17 -12.18 -8.41
N ASN A 413 10.99 -11.55 -7.55
CA ASN A 413 10.93 -10.11 -7.44
C ASN A 413 12.21 -9.44 -7.95
N ASP A 414 12.02 -8.28 -8.57
CA ASP A 414 13.06 -7.48 -9.22
C ASP A 414 13.97 -6.75 -8.22
N TYR A 415 13.81 -6.96 -6.91
CA TYR A 415 14.59 -6.26 -5.91
C TYR A 415 15.95 -6.91 -5.70
N LEU A 416 16.99 -6.14 -5.93
CA LEU A 416 18.37 -6.55 -5.65
C LEU A 416 18.73 -6.43 -4.16
N HIS A 417 18.00 -5.62 -3.40
CA HIS A 417 18.22 -5.37 -1.98
C HIS A 417 17.04 -5.87 -1.16
N TYR A 418 17.35 -6.40 0.02
CA TYR A 418 16.39 -6.95 0.97
C TYR A 418 16.65 -6.42 2.37
N LEU A 419 15.58 -6.35 3.17
CA LEU A 419 15.73 -6.33 4.62
C LEU A 419 16.17 -7.71 5.09
N ASP A 420 17.09 -7.75 6.04
CA ASP A 420 17.58 -8.98 6.65
C ASP A 420 16.41 -9.77 7.25
N VAL A 421 16.07 -10.90 6.63
CA VAL A 421 14.95 -11.76 7.07
C VAL A 421 15.21 -12.43 8.42
N MET A 422 16.48 -12.47 8.87
CA MET A 422 16.84 -12.99 10.19
C MET A 422 16.50 -11.99 11.31
N LYS A 423 16.48 -10.70 11.01
CA LYS A 423 16.21 -9.61 11.96
C LYS A 423 14.76 -9.10 11.90
N PHE A 424 14.20 -9.02 10.71
CA PHE A 424 12.88 -8.42 10.48
C PHE A 424 11.84 -9.46 10.11
N ASN A 425 10.70 -9.44 10.79
CA ASN A 425 9.60 -10.32 10.45
C ASN A 425 8.83 -9.74 9.27
N ILE A 426 9.11 -10.23 8.07
CA ILE A 426 8.42 -9.84 6.83
C ILE A 426 7.20 -10.71 6.50
N VAL A 427 6.99 -11.79 7.26
CA VAL A 427 5.86 -12.70 7.03
C VAL A 427 4.59 -12.13 7.65
N PRO A 428 3.50 -11.98 6.88
CA PRO A 428 2.23 -11.49 7.42
C PRO A 428 1.65 -12.40 8.51
N ASP A 429 1.13 -11.80 9.57
CA ASP A 429 0.56 -12.54 10.73
C ASP A 429 -0.51 -13.55 10.34
N TYR A 430 -1.36 -13.24 9.36
CA TYR A 430 -2.42 -14.17 8.94
C TYR A 430 -1.86 -15.43 8.28
N ILE A 431 -0.71 -15.35 7.62
CA ILE A 431 0.01 -16.50 7.08
C ILE A 431 0.53 -17.37 8.22
N MET A 432 1.23 -16.75 9.19
CA MET A 432 1.78 -17.48 10.33
C MET A 432 0.70 -18.17 11.16
N LYS A 433 -0.38 -17.48 11.52
CA LYS A 433 -1.51 -18.05 12.25
C LYS A 433 -2.10 -19.29 11.56
N LYS A 434 -2.16 -19.29 10.24
CA LYS A 434 -2.67 -20.42 9.48
C LYS A 434 -1.68 -21.57 9.46
N VAL A 435 -0.39 -21.28 9.28
CA VAL A 435 0.67 -22.30 9.31
C VAL A 435 0.78 -22.94 10.70
N ASP A 436 0.82 -22.13 11.76
CA ASP A 436 0.87 -22.62 13.15
C ASP A 436 -0.35 -23.50 13.48
N GLY A 437 -1.55 -23.11 12.98
CA GLY A 437 -2.76 -23.92 13.13
C GLY A 437 -2.64 -25.30 12.49
N ILE A 438 -2.13 -25.37 11.25
CA ILE A 438 -1.91 -26.65 10.54
C ILE A 438 -0.85 -27.49 11.25
N MET A 439 0.27 -26.87 11.65
CA MET A 439 1.37 -27.57 12.33
C MET A 439 0.95 -28.14 13.69
N SER A 440 0.01 -27.49 14.38
CA SER A 440 -0.52 -27.98 15.67
C SER A 440 -1.50 -29.15 15.53
N GLU A 441 -2.11 -29.32 14.33
CA GLU A 441 -3.05 -30.41 14.04
C GLU A 441 -2.38 -31.65 13.46
N LEU A 442 -1.15 -31.53 12.95
CA LEU A 442 -0.30 -32.63 12.50
C LEU A 442 0.34 -33.37 13.67
#